data_be96a5766adc6d20c3b9d652be9368e8
#
_entry.id   be96a5766adc6d20c3b9d652be9368e8
#
_cell.length_a   1.000
_cell.length_b   1.000
_cell.length_c   1.000
_cell.angle_alpha   90.00
_cell.angle_beta   90.00
_cell.angle_gamma   90.00
#
_symmetry.space_group_name_H-M   'P 1'
#
loop_
_entity.id
_entity.type
_entity.pdbx_description
1 polymer ?
#
loop_
_entity_poly.entity_id
_entity_poly.type
_entity_poly.pdbx_seq_one_letter_code
_entity_poly.pdbx_strand_id
1 'polypeptide(L)'
;MSEKLYYLGIKAFIQNKAGDVLLLKVDTSSFKNHNGLDYWDIPGGRVMVGENALETLQREVEEETGIHTLTNMQSLGFVLSTIEIPMKGDGSAGLILSLYSCVGDDAVEIKLSNEHTDFAWVAFDEALERLMHKYPKELLNLTQSLKPVSGNARCDNFQALRVM
;
A
#
# COMPACT_ATOMS: atom_id res chain seq x y z
N MET A 1 17.03 -14.27 28.46
CA MET A 1 16.53 -13.75 27.16
C MET A 1 15.49 -12.69 27.45
N SER A 2 15.56 -11.56 26.81
CA SER A 2 14.54 -10.50 26.91
C SER A 2 13.64 -10.53 25.67
N GLU A 3 12.34 -10.35 25.86
CA GLU A 3 11.37 -10.20 24.78
C GLU A 3 11.47 -8.81 24.18
N LYS A 4 11.24 -8.67 22.86
CA LYS A 4 11.17 -7.39 22.16
C LYS A 4 9.73 -7.04 21.89
N LEU A 5 9.36 -5.80 22.13
CA LEU A 5 8.06 -5.26 21.79
C LEU A 5 8.00 -4.86 20.30
N TYR A 6 6.85 -5.05 19.69
CA TYR A 6 6.58 -4.67 18.31
C TYR A 6 5.24 -3.97 18.19
N TYR A 7 5.20 -2.93 17.36
CA TYR A 7 3.95 -2.41 16.82
C TYR A 7 3.55 -3.22 15.58
N LEU A 8 2.25 -3.35 15.35
CA LEU A 8 1.71 -3.92 14.13
C LEU A 8 1.26 -2.80 13.20
N GLY A 9 1.83 -2.74 12.02
CA GLY A 9 1.41 -1.87 10.91
C GLY A 9 0.71 -2.68 9.83
N ILE A 10 -0.41 -2.18 9.33
CA ILE A 10 -1.17 -2.77 8.23
C ILE A 10 -0.95 -1.91 7.00
N LYS A 11 -0.64 -2.54 5.87
CA LYS A 11 -0.41 -1.87 4.58
C LYS A 11 -1.31 -2.45 3.49
N ALA A 12 -1.88 -1.56 2.68
CA ALA A 12 -2.81 -1.88 1.61
C ALA A 12 -2.11 -1.81 0.23
N PHE A 13 -1.91 -2.94 -0.42
CA PHE A 13 -1.50 -3.01 -1.81
C PHE A 13 -2.77 -2.98 -2.68
N ILE A 14 -3.16 -1.77 -3.10
CA ILE A 14 -4.42 -1.53 -3.80
C ILE A 14 -4.19 -1.58 -5.30
N GLN A 15 -4.89 -2.50 -5.98
CA GLN A 15 -4.92 -2.55 -7.44
C GLN A 15 -6.27 -2.08 -7.96
N ASN A 16 -6.27 -1.41 -9.12
CA ASN A 16 -7.49 -1.16 -9.89
C ASN A 16 -7.83 -2.36 -10.79
N LYS A 17 -8.91 -2.28 -11.55
CA LYS A 17 -9.34 -3.34 -12.47
C LYS A 17 -8.34 -3.61 -13.60
N ALA A 18 -7.50 -2.64 -13.95
CA ALA A 18 -6.44 -2.80 -14.95
C ALA A 18 -5.18 -3.48 -14.39
N GLY A 19 -5.09 -3.62 -13.06
CA GLY A 19 -3.92 -4.16 -12.36
C GLY A 19 -2.89 -3.11 -11.98
N ASP A 20 -3.17 -1.81 -12.22
CA ASP A 20 -2.32 -0.73 -11.76
C ASP A 20 -2.42 -0.58 -10.25
N VAL A 21 -1.34 -0.16 -9.62
CA VAL A 21 -1.18 -0.05 -8.18
C VAL A 21 -1.25 1.41 -7.76
N LEU A 22 -2.02 1.70 -6.69
CA LEU A 22 -2.06 3.03 -6.10
C LEU A 22 -0.83 3.26 -5.22
N LEU A 23 -0.10 4.32 -5.54
CA LEU A 23 1.02 4.82 -4.74
C LEU A 23 0.74 6.23 -4.25
N LEU A 24 1.21 6.53 -3.04
CA LEU A 24 1.14 7.84 -2.41
C LEU A 24 2.54 8.41 -2.27
N LYS A 25 2.75 9.66 -2.68
CA LYS A 25 4.02 10.35 -2.54
C LYS A 25 4.11 10.99 -1.15
N VAL A 26 5.09 10.54 -0.36
CA VAL A 26 5.28 11.01 1.02
C VAL A 26 5.75 12.47 1.03
N ASP A 27 5.19 13.27 1.92
CA ASP A 27 5.73 14.61 2.20
C ASP A 27 7.04 14.50 2.97
N THR A 28 8.13 14.77 2.27
CA THR A 28 9.49 14.72 2.83
C THR A 28 10.00 16.06 3.34
N SER A 29 9.16 17.10 3.36
CA SER A 29 9.55 18.47 3.77
C SER A 29 10.09 18.54 5.20
N SER A 30 9.65 17.63 6.08
CA SER A 30 10.11 17.52 7.48
C SER A 30 11.33 16.62 7.68
N PHE A 31 11.82 15.94 6.65
CA PHE A 31 12.93 14.99 6.76
C PHE A 31 14.28 15.73 6.85
N LYS A 32 15.01 15.56 7.95
CA LYS A 32 16.28 16.24 8.19
C LYS A 32 17.38 15.90 7.17
N ASN A 33 17.32 14.74 6.54
CA ASN A 33 18.33 14.23 5.60
C ASN A 33 17.68 13.80 4.28
N HIS A 34 16.89 14.69 3.67
CA HIS A 34 16.27 14.41 2.38
C HIS A 34 17.35 14.43 1.28
N ASN A 35 17.52 13.31 0.61
CA ASN A 35 18.51 13.12 -0.47
C ASN A 35 17.98 13.51 -1.86
N GLY A 36 16.83 14.20 -1.93
CA GLY A 36 16.19 14.62 -3.19
C GLY A 36 15.44 13.50 -3.93
N LEU A 37 15.42 12.28 -3.38
CA LEU A 37 14.64 11.19 -3.97
C LEU A 37 13.17 11.29 -3.57
N ASP A 38 12.30 10.98 -4.53
CA ASP A 38 10.87 10.81 -4.24
C ASP A 38 10.66 9.54 -3.42
N TYR A 39 9.96 9.67 -2.30
CA TYR A 39 9.55 8.55 -1.48
C TYR A 39 8.09 8.22 -1.76
N TRP A 40 7.86 7.01 -2.21
CA TRP A 40 6.54 6.47 -2.47
C TRP A 40 6.15 5.46 -1.40
N ASP A 41 4.88 5.46 -1.06
CA ASP A 41 4.27 4.59 -0.06
C ASP A 41 3.01 3.93 -0.62
N ILE A 42 2.52 2.93 0.09
CA ILE A 42 1.17 2.39 -0.04
C ILE A 42 0.37 2.75 1.21
N PRO A 43 -0.95 2.95 1.09
CA PRO A 43 -1.79 3.32 2.23
C PRO A 43 -1.66 2.37 3.41
N GLY A 44 -1.75 2.91 4.61
CA GLY A 44 -1.79 2.10 5.82
C GLY A 44 -1.02 2.66 6.99
N GLY A 45 -1.37 2.20 8.19
CA GLY A 45 -0.82 2.66 9.44
C GLY A 45 -0.85 1.62 10.54
N ARG A 46 -0.64 2.06 11.79
CA ARG A 46 -0.57 1.20 12.95
C ARG A 46 -1.96 0.83 13.46
N VAL A 47 -2.09 -0.41 13.92
CA VAL A 47 -3.29 -0.87 14.60
C VAL A 47 -3.47 -0.09 15.91
N MET A 48 -4.65 0.47 16.09
CA MET A 48 -5.02 1.21 17.30
C MET A 48 -5.74 0.30 18.28
N VAL A 49 -5.78 0.72 19.55
CA VAL A 49 -6.51 -0.02 20.60
C VAL A 49 -7.98 -0.16 20.22
N GLY A 50 -8.47 -1.40 20.22
CA GLY A 50 -9.85 -1.73 19.88
C GLY A 50 -10.10 -2.04 18.41
N GLU A 51 -9.12 -1.87 17.53
CA GLU A 51 -9.22 -2.21 16.11
C GLU A 51 -8.70 -3.62 15.81
N ASN A 52 -9.28 -4.27 14.82
CA ASN A 52 -8.69 -5.40 14.13
C ASN A 52 -7.97 -4.96 12.84
N ALA A 53 -7.29 -5.88 12.17
CA ALA A 53 -6.48 -5.58 10.98
C ALA A 53 -7.29 -4.99 9.82
N LEU A 54 -8.52 -5.47 9.57
CA LEU A 54 -9.35 -4.99 8.46
C LEU A 54 -9.96 -3.62 8.77
N GLU A 55 -10.33 -3.36 10.02
CA GLU A 55 -10.79 -2.04 10.46
C GLU A 55 -9.68 -1.00 10.32
N THR A 56 -8.45 -1.34 10.75
CA THR A 56 -7.28 -0.48 10.54
C THR A 56 -7.05 -0.21 9.06
N LEU A 57 -7.07 -1.27 8.22
CA LEU A 57 -6.86 -1.14 6.78
C LEU A 57 -7.87 -0.17 6.15
N GLN A 58 -9.17 -0.36 6.45
CA GLN A 58 -10.23 0.47 5.91
C GLN A 58 -10.11 1.92 6.38
N ARG A 59 -9.86 2.15 7.67
CA ARG A 59 -9.69 3.49 8.23
C ARG A 59 -8.51 4.24 7.59
N GLU A 60 -7.33 3.59 7.52
CA GLU A 60 -6.13 4.22 6.97
C GLU A 60 -6.30 4.53 5.47
N VAL A 61 -6.87 3.61 4.69
CA VAL A 61 -7.12 3.87 3.26
C VAL A 61 -8.10 5.03 3.08
N GLU A 62 -9.16 5.10 3.87
CA GLU A 62 -10.13 6.19 3.81
C GLU A 62 -9.48 7.53 4.22
N GLU A 63 -8.70 7.56 5.31
CA GLU A 63 -8.03 8.77 5.81
C GLU A 63 -6.97 9.30 4.81
N GLU A 64 -6.20 8.40 4.19
CA GLU A 64 -5.09 8.78 3.32
C GLU A 64 -5.49 9.01 1.86
N THR A 65 -6.61 8.44 1.40
CA THR A 65 -6.99 8.46 -0.03
C THR A 65 -8.42 8.89 -0.31
N GLY A 66 -9.30 8.87 0.68
CA GLY A 66 -10.74 9.08 0.48
C GLY A 66 -11.46 7.88 -0.15
N ILE A 67 -10.81 6.75 -0.36
CA ILE A 67 -11.47 5.53 -0.87
C ILE A 67 -12.25 4.88 0.28
N HIS A 68 -13.58 4.87 0.16
CA HIS A 68 -14.48 4.30 1.18
C HIS A 68 -14.76 2.81 0.97
N THR A 69 -14.55 2.27 -0.23
CA THR A 69 -14.90 0.88 -0.53
C THR A 69 -13.71 0.14 -1.10
N LEU A 70 -13.27 -0.86 -0.36
CA LEU A 70 -12.29 -1.85 -0.81
C LEU A 70 -12.96 -3.20 -0.98
N THR A 71 -12.57 -3.93 -2.01
CA THR A 71 -13.03 -5.30 -2.25
C THR A 71 -11.86 -6.27 -2.30
N ASN A 72 -12.16 -7.58 -2.22
CA ASN A 72 -11.17 -8.65 -2.30
C ASN A 72 -9.96 -8.47 -1.35
N MET A 73 -10.22 -8.03 -0.13
CA MET A 73 -9.18 -7.86 0.88
C MET A 73 -8.63 -9.23 1.32
N GLN A 74 -7.36 -9.47 1.07
CA GLN A 74 -6.66 -10.71 1.42
C GLN A 74 -5.32 -10.41 2.09
N SER A 75 -5.04 -11.10 3.20
CA SER A 75 -3.71 -11.06 3.81
C SER A 75 -2.70 -11.79 2.91
N LEU A 76 -1.61 -11.12 2.57
CA LEU A 76 -0.50 -11.70 1.82
C LEU A 76 0.59 -12.24 2.73
N GLY A 77 0.63 -11.80 3.98
CA GLY A 77 1.64 -12.15 4.96
C GLY A 77 2.19 -10.95 5.72
N PHE A 78 3.28 -11.17 6.43
CA PHE A 78 3.94 -10.12 7.19
C PHE A 78 5.46 -10.28 7.18
N VAL A 79 6.15 -9.19 7.49
CA VAL A 79 7.60 -9.18 7.71
C VAL A 79 7.96 -8.39 8.97
N LEU A 80 9.08 -8.74 9.59
CA LEU A 80 9.68 -7.91 10.63
C LEU A 80 10.49 -6.82 9.94
N SER A 81 10.07 -5.57 10.12
CA SER A 81 10.80 -4.41 9.61
C SER A 81 12.07 -4.16 10.43
N THR A 82 13.05 -3.54 9.81
CA THR A 82 14.24 -3.02 10.50
C THR A 82 14.01 -1.66 11.18
N ILE A 83 12.81 -1.10 11.00
CA ILE A 83 12.44 0.20 11.58
C ILE A 83 12.22 0.05 13.08
N GLU A 84 12.85 0.92 13.86
CA GLU A 84 12.63 1.08 15.29
C GLU A 84 11.79 2.34 15.54
N ILE A 85 10.72 2.16 16.30
CA ILE A 85 9.79 3.25 16.64
C ILE A 85 10.04 3.67 18.07
N PRO A 86 10.41 4.94 18.32
CA PRO A 86 10.57 5.45 19.67
C PRO A 86 9.29 5.29 20.50
N MET A 87 9.41 4.80 21.72
CA MET A 87 8.31 4.72 22.66
C MET A 87 8.29 5.97 23.56
N LYS A 88 7.12 6.26 24.12
CA LYS A 88 7.03 7.27 25.19
C LYS A 88 7.80 6.76 26.40
N GLY A 89 8.88 7.44 26.77
CA GLY A 89 9.84 7.01 27.77
C GLY A 89 11.13 6.51 27.11
N ASP A 90 11.85 5.63 27.79
CA ASP A 90 13.09 5.08 27.26
C ASP A 90 12.85 3.85 26.39
N GLY A 91 13.57 3.75 25.28
CA GLY A 91 13.59 2.59 24.40
C GLY A 91 12.81 2.76 23.09
N SER A 92 12.77 1.67 22.34
CA SER A 92 12.06 1.57 21.05
C SER A 92 11.33 0.24 20.94
N ALA A 93 10.32 0.22 20.09
CA ALA A 93 9.66 -1.01 19.65
C ALA A 93 9.98 -1.26 18.17
N GLY A 94 10.08 -2.52 17.77
CA GLY A 94 10.16 -2.88 16.37
C GLY A 94 8.82 -2.66 15.67
N LEU A 95 8.80 -2.87 14.36
CA LEU A 95 7.60 -2.79 13.55
C LEU A 95 7.41 -4.07 12.75
N ILE A 96 6.25 -4.71 12.93
CA ILE A 96 5.76 -5.78 12.05
C ILE A 96 4.92 -5.11 10.96
N LEU A 97 5.22 -5.36 9.70
CA LEU A 97 4.43 -4.89 8.56
C LEU A 97 3.62 -6.07 8.01
N SER A 98 2.31 -6.01 8.13
CA SER A 98 1.37 -6.95 7.53
C SER A 98 0.79 -6.35 6.26
N LEU A 99 0.91 -7.07 5.15
CA LEU A 99 0.50 -6.64 3.83
C LEU A 99 -0.81 -7.30 3.42
N TYR A 100 -1.73 -6.48 2.95
CA TYR A 100 -3.00 -6.91 2.38
C TYR A 100 -3.10 -6.49 0.91
N SER A 101 -3.58 -7.39 0.06
CA SER A 101 -4.06 -7.02 -1.27
C SER A 101 -5.52 -6.59 -1.19
N CYS A 102 -5.88 -5.62 -2.00
CA CYS A 102 -7.28 -5.20 -2.17
C CYS A 102 -7.48 -4.57 -3.54
N VAL A 103 -8.73 -4.51 -3.96
CA VAL A 103 -9.13 -3.85 -5.19
C VAL A 103 -9.84 -2.55 -4.83
N GLY A 104 -9.33 -1.46 -5.38
CA GLY A 104 -9.92 -0.12 -5.29
C GLY A 104 -10.52 0.32 -6.63
N ASP A 105 -11.39 1.32 -6.58
CA ASP A 105 -11.97 1.95 -7.76
C ASP A 105 -11.15 3.20 -8.11
N ASP A 106 -10.50 3.19 -9.28
CA ASP A 106 -9.72 4.31 -9.80
C ASP A 106 -10.57 5.46 -10.36
N ALA A 107 -11.88 5.26 -10.48
CA ALA A 107 -12.82 6.35 -10.79
C ALA A 107 -13.13 7.26 -9.58
N VAL A 108 -12.75 6.82 -8.36
CA VAL A 108 -12.90 7.65 -7.15
C VAL A 108 -11.88 8.77 -7.15
N GLU A 109 -12.32 10.00 -6.88
CA GLU A 109 -11.43 11.14 -6.67
C GLU A 109 -10.58 10.91 -5.41
N ILE A 110 -9.26 10.83 -5.58
CA ILE A 110 -8.34 10.67 -4.46
C ILE A 110 -8.23 11.97 -3.68
N LYS A 111 -8.45 11.88 -2.37
CA LYS A 111 -8.32 12.98 -1.41
C LYS A 111 -7.19 12.66 -0.45
N LEU A 112 -6.02 13.24 -0.73
CA LEU A 112 -4.83 13.00 0.07
C LEU A 112 -4.94 13.60 1.48
N SER A 113 -4.39 12.89 2.46
CA SER A 113 -4.09 13.45 3.77
C SER A 113 -2.92 14.43 3.68
N ASN A 114 -2.62 15.13 4.78
CA ASN A 114 -1.48 16.05 4.85
C ASN A 114 -0.10 15.34 4.93
N GLU A 115 -0.08 14.03 5.01
CA GLU A 115 1.15 13.22 5.00
C GLU A 115 1.68 12.95 3.59
N HIS A 116 0.85 13.21 2.58
CA HIS A 116 1.14 12.92 1.18
C HIS A 116 0.93 14.13 0.29
N THR A 117 1.81 14.30 -0.70
CA THR A 117 1.81 15.46 -1.62
C THR A 117 1.26 15.14 -3.00
N ASP A 118 1.24 13.86 -3.37
CA ASP A 118 0.79 13.40 -4.69
C ASP A 118 0.38 11.92 -4.64
N PHE A 119 -0.27 11.43 -5.69
CA PHE A 119 -0.58 10.02 -5.87
C PHE A 119 -0.40 9.61 -7.33
N ALA A 120 -0.24 8.32 -7.57
CA ALA A 120 -0.21 7.76 -8.91
C ALA A 120 -0.78 6.34 -8.94
N TRP A 121 -1.53 6.05 -9.99
CA TRP A 121 -1.82 4.68 -10.41
C TRP A 121 -0.74 4.28 -11.42
N VAL A 122 0.07 3.28 -11.09
CA VAL A 122 1.21 2.86 -11.92
C VAL A 122 1.19 1.36 -12.18
N ALA A 123 1.86 0.94 -13.24
CA ALA A 123 1.99 -0.48 -13.55
C ALA A 123 2.66 -1.24 -12.40
N PHE A 124 2.31 -2.52 -12.24
CA PHE A 124 2.77 -3.37 -11.15
C PHE A 124 4.30 -3.34 -10.93
N ASP A 125 5.08 -3.54 -12.00
CA ASP A 125 6.55 -3.58 -11.88
C ASP A 125 7.12 -2.20 -11.51
N GLU A 126 6.57 -1.12 -12.04
CA GLU A 126 6.93 0.26 -11.68
C GLU A 126 6.61 0.55 -10.21
N ALA A 127 5.48 0.05 -9.70
CA ALA A 127 5.13 0.20 -8.29
C ALA A 127 6.20 -0.44 -7.40
N LEU A 128 6.64 -1.66 -7.71
CA LEU A 128 7.69 -2.33 -6.93
C LEU A 128 9.01 -1.57 -6.97
N GLU A 129 9.41 -1.05 -8.14
CA GLU A 129 10.63 -0.23 -8.27
C GLU A 129 10.58 1.01 -7.38
N ARG A 130 9.45 1.74 -7.37
CA ARG A 130 9.28 2.93 -6.53
C ARG A 130 9.25 2.61 -5.04
N LEU A 131 8.67 1.46 -4.65
CA LEU A 131 8.54 1.04 -3.26
C LEU A 131 9.83 0.46 -2.66
N MET A 132 10.79 0.01 -3.48
CA MET A 132 12.06 -0.56 -3.01
C MET A 132 12.88 0.41 -2.15
N HIS A 133 12.68 1.72 -2.27
CA HIS A 133 13.36 2.72 -1.44
C HIS A 133 12.85 2.77 0.00
N LYS A 134 11.64 2.27 0.25
CA LYS A 134 10.99 2.30 1.57
C LYS A 134 10.84 0.92 2.19
N TYR A 135 10.53 -0.10 1.39
CA TYR A 135 10.15 -1.41 1.87
C TYR A 135 11.24 -2.46 1.64
N PRO A 136 11.41 -3.41 2.59
CA PRO A 136 12.32 -4.52 2.39
C PRO A 136 11.81 -5.42 1.26
N LYS A 137 12.76 -6.04 0.55
CA LYS A 137 12.46 -6.93 -0.59
C LYS A 137 11.51 -8.08 -0.20
N GLU A 138 11.63 -8.57 1.00
CA GLU A 138 10.79 -9.65 1.56
C GLU A 138 9.32 -9.26 1.58
N LEU A 139 9.00 -8.00 1.93
CA LEU A 139 7.62 -7.50 1.88
C LEU A 139 7.10 -7.43 0.44
N LEU A 140 7.91 -6.88 -0.46
CA LEU A 140 7.52 -6.74 -1.87
C LEU A 140 7.37 -8.10 -2.56
N ASN A 141 8.13 -9.12 -2.16
CA ASN A 141 7.98 -10.48 -2.68
C ASN A 141 6.60 -11.09 -2.35
N LEU A 142 5.92 -10.66 -1.29
CA LEU A 142 4.57 -11.12 -0.97
C LEU A 142 3.54 -10.77 -2.05
N THR A 143 3.81 -9.76 -2.89
CA THR A 143 2.91 -9.33 -3.96
C THR A 143 3.06 -10.11 -5.26
N GLN A 144 4.03 -11.02 -5.39
CA GLN A 144 4.33 -11.69 -6.67
C GLN A 144 3.15 -12.47 -7.26
N SER A 145 2.28 -13.02 -6.41
CA SER A 145 1.06 -13.71 -6.85
C SER A 145 0.01 -12.78 -7.47
N LEU A 146 0.15 -11.48 -7.26
CA LEU A 146 -0.77 -10.44 -7.76
C LEU A 146 -0.33 -9.87 -9.11
N LYS A 147 0.87 -10.22 -9.58
CA LYS A 147 1.37 -9.73 -10.87
C LYS A 147 0.43 -10.16 -11.98
N PRO A 148 -0.08 -9.21 -12.80
CA PRO A 148 -0.91 -9.54 -13.95
C PRO A 148 -0.16 -10.50 -14.87
N VAL A 149 -0.83 -11.59 -15.28
CA VAL A 149 -0.24 -12.52 -16.25
C VAL A 149 -0.06 -11.76 -17.56
N SER A 150 1.17 -11.61 -18.00
CA SER A 150 1.50 -11.02 -19.31
C SER A 150 0.95 -11.93 -20.40
N GLY A 151 -0.24 -11.61 -20.94
CA GLY A 151 -0.86 -12.43 -21.97
C GLY A 151 -2.36 -12.29 -22.17
N ASN A 152 -2.90 -11.08 -21.98
CA ASN A 152 -4.16 -10.72 -22.66
C ASN A 152 -4.02 -9.32 -23.24
N ALA A 153 -3.48 -9.27 -24.47
CA ALA A 153 -3.73 -8.15 -25.37
C ALA A 153 -5.24 -7.88 -25.39
N ARG A 154 -5.60 -6.62 -25.26
CA ARG A 154 -6.95 -6.09 -25.35
C ARG A 154 -7.70 -6.82 -26.46
N CYS A 155 -8.70 -7.60 -26.10
CA CYS A 155 -9.70 -8.07 -27.06
C CYS A 155 -10.69 -6.90 -27.29
N ASP A 156 -10.27 -5.94 -28.10
CA ASP A 156 -11.17 -5.05 -28.80
C ASP A 156 -11.82 -5.87 -29.93
N ASN A 157 -12.89 -6.58 -29.63
CA ASN A 157 -13.79 -7.12 -30.63
C ASN A 157 -15.24 -7.00 -30.15
N PHE A 158 -15.74 -5.76 -30.20
CA PHE A 158 -17.16 -5.54 -30.38
C PHE A 158 -17.45 -5.59 -31.88
N GLN A 159 -17.58 -6.79 -32.43
CA GLN A 159 -18.27 -6.95 -33.70
C GLN A 159 -19.77 -6.92 -33.45
N ALA A 160 -20.36 -5.79 -33.88
CA ALA A 160 -21.79 -5.63 -33.98
C ALA A 160 -22.36 -6.71 -34.93
N LEU A 161 -23.07 -7.69 -34.41
CA LEU A 161 -23.97 -8.53 -35.19
C LEU A 161 -25.23 -7.71 -35.51
N ARG A 162 -25.26 -7.15 -36.70
CA ARG A 162 -26.52 -6.76 -37.37
C ARG A 162 -27.26 -8.07 -37.70
N VAL A 163 -28.42 -8.25 -37.12
CA VAL A 163 -29.41 -9.21 -37.58
C VAL A 163 -30.32 -8.47 -38.54
N MET A 164 -30.43 -9.03 -39.72
CA MET A 164 -31.46 -8.65 -40.70
C MET A 164 -32.85 -9.03 -40.20
#